data_855417801550fcb597960654812f2170
#
_entry.id   855417801550fcb597960654812f2170
#
_cell.length_a   1.000
_cell.length_b   1.000
_cell.length_c   1.000
_cell.angle_alpha   90.00
_cell.angle_beta   90.00
_cell.angle_gamma   90.00
#
_symmetry.space_group_name_H-M   'P 1'
#
loop_
_entity.id
_entity.type
_entity.pdbx_description
1 polymer ?
#
loop_
_entity_poly.entity_id
_entity_poly.type
_entity_poly.pdbx_seq_one_letter_code
_entity_poly.pdbx_strand_id
1 'polypeptide(L)'
;DMDSTAVSLSPQAGHLLGTDSMGRDLLSMLLYGGRISLFIGLLSGAISTGIGILYGTISGVCPKAIDDLMMRGTELFMSIPSLLLVLFLQAIWGKATPVSIAVVVAASSWMTIAKVVRSEVRQIGKSDYILAAKTMGADFFYLLWVHLAPNFFSSIMFMVVTNISQAIISETTLSFIGLGLPV
;
A
#
# COMPACT_ATOMS: atom_id res chain seq x y z
N ASP A 1 -0.62 0.17 -31.19
CA ASP A 1 -0.29 -0.46 -32.46
C ASP A 1 1.20 -0.28 -32.75
N MET A 2 1.83 -1.34 -33.23
CA MET A 2 3.22 -1.28 -33.70
C MET A 2 3.23 -0.80 -35.14
N ASP A 3 3.86 0.34 -35.39
CA ASP A 3 4.09 0.84 -36.75
C ASP A 3 5.56 0.65 -37.09
N SER A 4 5.88 -0.34 -37.92
CA SER A 4 7.22 -0.65 -38.35
C SER A 4 7.87 0.46 -39.18
N THR A 5 7.09 1.43 -39.65
CA THR A 5 7.56 2.59 -40.40
C THR A 5 7.92 3.78 -39.52
N ALA A 6 7.50 3.76 -38.23
CA ALA A 6 7.62 4.84 -37.25
C ALA A 6 8.68 4.55 -36.18
N VAL A 7 9.74 3.83 -36.49
CA VAL A 7 10.78 3.40 -35.53
C VAL A 7 11.68 4.57 -35.13
N SER A 8 11.85 4.77 -33.83
CA SER A 8 12.74 5.76 -33.20
C SER A 8 12.54 7.19 -33.74
N LEU A 9 11.30 7.60 -33.99
CA LEU A 9 10.98 8.96 -34.40
C LEU A 9 11.18 9.96 -33.25
N SER A 10 11.72 11.11 -33.56
CA SER A 10 11.76 12.25 -32.67
C SER A 10 10.35 12.81 -32.41
N PRO A 11 10.15 13.59 -31.34
CA PRO A 11 8.88 14.26 -31.05
C PRO A 11 8.38 15.05 -32.28
N GLN A 12 7.16 14.75 -32.72
CA GLN A 12 6.51 15.36 -33.87
C GLN A 12 4.98 15.30 -33.78
N ALA A 13 4.29 15.97 -34.74
CA ALA A 13 2.83 15.89 -34.83
C ALA A 13 2.38 14.43 -35.04
N GLY A 14 1.54 13.92 -34.15
CA GLY A 14 1.11 12.51 -34.12
C GLY A 14 1.85 11.65 -33.10
N HIS A 15 3.07 11.97 -32.76
CA HIS A 15 3.90 11.31 -31.73
C HIS A 15 4.59 12.35 -30.86
N LEU A 16 3.85 12.93 -29.90
CA LEU A 16 4.30 14.08 -29.10
C LEU A 16 5.62 13.84 -28.32
N LEU A 17 5.87 12.62 -27.88
CA LEU A 17 7.13 12.21 -27.24
C LEU A 17 8.00 11.32 -28.14
N GLY A 18 7.62 11.18 -29.43
CA GLY A 18 8.31 10.27 -30.33
C GLY A 18 7.89 8.80 -30.15
N THR A 19 8.66 7.92 -30.79
CA THR A 19 8.43 6.46 -30.76
C THR A 19 9.67 5.72 -30.27
N ASP A 20 9.46 4.52 -29.74
CA ASP A 20 10.54 3.63 -29.32
C ASP A 20 11.18 2.86 -30.51
N SER A 21 12.13 1.99 -30.22
CA SER A 21 12.81 1.13 -31.21
C SER A 21 11.89 0.08 -31.85
N MET A 22 10.65 -0.07 -31.36
CA MET A 22 9.62 -0.98 -31.91
C MET A 22 8.48 -0.22 -32.60
N GLY A 23 8.62 1.11 -32.79
CA GLY A 23 7.60 1.96 -33.40
C GLY A 23 6.37 2.23 -32.50
N ARG A 24 6.47 2.01 -31.18
CA ARG A 24 5.39 2.28 -30.26
C ARG A 24 5.43 3.73 -29.79
N ASP A 25 4.29 4.40 -29.71
CA ASP A 25 4.19 5.78 -29.24
C ASP A 25 4.49 5.89 -27.74
N LEU A 26 5.54 6.65 -27.39
CA LEU A 26 6.00 6.78 -26.00
C LEU A 26 4.96 7.42 -25.09
N LEU A 27 4.20 8.40 -25.57
CA LEU A 27 3.14 9.04 -24.76
C LEU A 27 2.04 8.06 -24.43
N SER A 28 1.58 7.29 -25.39
CA SER A 28 0.57 6.25 -25.21
C SER A 28 1.04 5.22 -24.19
N MET A 29 2.28 4.75 -24.30
CA MET A 29 2.86 3.79 -23.34
C MET A 29 2.91 4.35 -21.92
N LEU A 30 3.32 5.61 -21.75
CA LEU A 30 3.35 6.28 -20.44
C LEU A 30 1.95 6.42 -19.84
N LEU A 31 0.96 6.79 -20.63
CA LEU A 31 -0.42 6.96 -20.14
C LEU A 31 -1.07 5.62 -19.77
N TYR A 32 -0.92 4.61 -20.60
CA TYR A 32 -1.48 3.26 -20.32
C TYR A 32 -0.77 2.59 -19.15
N GLY A 33 0.57 2.59 -19.15
CA GLY A 33 1.35 2.03 -18.04
C GLY A 33 1.11 2.78 -16.73
N GLY A 34 1.12 4.11 -16.76
CA GLY A 34 0.84 4.95 -15.60
C GLY A 34 -0.53 4.70 -14.98
N ARG A 35 -1.57 4.48 -15.82
CA ARG A 35 -2.92 4.14 -15.33
C ARG A 35 -2.93 2.85 -14.54
N ILE A 36 -2.25 1.82 -15.03
CA ILE A 36 -2.19 0.51 -14.36
C ILE A 36 -1.39 0.62 -13.06
N SER A 37 -0.22 1.24 -13.10
CA SER A 37 0.64 1.42 -11.92
C SER A 37 -0.05 2.25 -10.83
N LEU A 38 -0.76 3.32 -11.20
CA LEU A 38 -1.54 4.13 -10.27
C LEU A 38 -2.71 3.33 -9.67
N PHE A 39 -3.41 2.53 -10.47
CA PHE A 39 -4.47 1.67 -9.97
C PHE A 39 -3.95 0.66 -8.94
N ILE A 40 -2.84 -0.02 -9.24
CA ILE A 40 -2.20 -0.97 -8.32
C ILE A 40 -1.75 -0.25 -7.04
N GLY A 41 -1.09 0.89 -7.17
CA GLY A 41 -0.61 1.68 -6.03
C GLY A 41 -1.75 2.15 -5.12
N LEU A 42 -2.80 2.73 -5.69
CA LEU A 42 -3.96 3.22 -4.94
C LEU A 42 -4.74 2.07 -4.27
N LEU A 43 -4.99 0.99 -4.99
CA LEU A 43 -5.70 -0.17 -4.45
C LEU A 43 -4.89 -0.84 -3.33
N SER A 44 -3.60 -1.07 -3.55
CA SER A 44 -2.69 -1.62 -2.53
C SER A 44 -2.61 -0.70 -1.31
N GLY A 45 -2.47 0.61 -1.52
CA GLY A 45 -2.46 1.62 -0.45
C GLY A 45 -3.75 1.61 0.36
N ALA A 46 -4.92 1.54 -0.29
CA ALA A 46 -6.21 1.49 0.39
C ALA A 46 -6.37 0.22 1.24
N ILE A 47 -6.04 -0.95 0.67
CA ILE A 47 -6.13 -2.24 1.37
C ILE A 47 -5.17 -2.27 2.57
N SER A 48 -3.89 -1.93 2.36
CA SER A 48 -2.88 -1.96 3.43
C SER A 48 -3.19 -0.97 4.54
N THR A 49 -3.69 0.23 4.19
CA THR A 49 -4.11 1.24 5.16
C THR A 49 -5.31 0.77 5.97
N GLY A 50 -6.34 0.22 5.31
CA GLY A 50 -7.51 -0.32 5.98
C GLY A 50 -7.16 -1.42 6.98
N ILE A 51 -6.38 -2.41 6.56
CA ILE A 51 -5.91 -3.51 7.44
C ILE A 51 -5.04 -2.94 8.58
N GLY A 52 -4.10 -2.06 8.24
CA GLY A 52 -3.18 -1.45 9.20
C GLY A 52 -3.89 -0.65 10.28
N ILE A 53 -4.89 0.16 9.91
CA ILE A 53 -5.71 0.92 10.87
C ILE A 53 -6.48 -0.03 11.78
N LEU A 54 -7.20 -1.01 11.22
CA LEU A 54 -7.99 -1.95 12.02
C LEU A 54 -7.10 -2.75 12.98
N TYR A 55 -6.05 -3.37 12.47
CA TYR A 55 -5.15 -4.19 13.26
C TYR A 55 -4.40 -3.36 14.32
N GLY A 56 -3.85 -2.22 13.94
CA GLY A 56 -3.12 -1.33 14.84
C GLY A 56 -4.00 -0.75 15.95
N THR A 57 -5.25 -0.39 15.62
CA THR A 57 -6.22 0.10 16.60
C THR A 57 -6.59 -0.99 17.59
N ILE A 58 -6.93 -2.19 17.12
CA ILE A 58 -7.26 -3.32 18.00
C ILE A 58 -6.09 -3.61 18.93
N SER A 59 -4.88 -3.75 18.39
CA SER A 59 -3.66 -3.97 19.17
C SER A 59 -3.39 -2.85 20.18
N GLY A 60 -3.62 -1.60 19.79
CA GLY A 60 -3.40 -0.42 20.65
C GLY A 60 -4.30 -0.35 21.88
N VAL A 61 -5.53 -0.86 21.77
CA VAL A 61 -6.53 -0.82 22.88
C VAL A 61 -6.61 -2.11 23.67
N CYS A 62 -6.11 -3.23 23.13
CA CYS A 62 -6.16 -4.52 23.80
C CYS A 62 -5.24 -4.58 25.04
N PRO A 63 -5.53 -5.50 26.01
CA PRO A 63 -4.62 -5.82 27.10
C PRO A 63 -3.23 -6.23 26.57
N LYS A 64 -2.22 -5.95 27.38
CA LYS A 64 -0.80 -6.16 26.99
C LYS A 64 -0.52 -7.56 26.44
N ALA A 65 -1.11 -8.60 26.99
CA ALA A 65 -0.86 -9.99 26.56
C ALA A 65 -1.33 -10.23 25.11
N ILE A 66 -2.50 -9.68 24.73
CA ILE A 66 -3.05 -9.79 23.37
C ILE A 66 -2.23 -8.92 22.40
N ASP A 67 -1.90 -7.71 22.81
CA ASP A 67 -1.05 -6.82 22.04
C ASP A 67 0.32 -7.42 21.76
N ASP A 68 0.98 -7.98 22.77
CA ASP A 68 2.27 -8.64 22.62
C ASP A 68 2.19 -9.84 21.65
N LEU A 69 1.11 -10.63 21.71
CA LEU A 69 0.88 -11.74 20.78
C LEU A 69 0.70 -11.23 19.33
N MET A 70 -0.14 -10.22 19.15
CA MET A 70 -0.38 -9.59 17.83
C MET A 70 0.92 -9.03 17.26
N MET A 71 1.69 -8.30 18.06
CA MET A 71 2.96 -7.70 17.60
C MET A 71 4.03 -8.75 17.31
N ARG A 72 4.13 -9.83 18.09
CA ARG A 72 5.03 -10.95 17.76
C ARG A 72 4.68 -11.60 16.43
N GLY A 73 3.39 -11.81 16.15
CA GLY A 73 2.95 -12.29 14.83
C GLY A 73 3.39 -11.34 13.70
N THR A 74 3.16 -10.05 13.88
CA THR A 74 3.60 -9.03 12.91
C THR A 74 5.12 -9.04 12.71
N GLU A 75 5.91 -9.17 13.77
CA GLU A 75 7.37 -9.20 13.72
C GLU A 75 7.90 -10.44 13.00
N LEU A 76 7.27 -11.59 13.17
CA LEU A 76 7.62 -12.81 12.42
C LEU A 76 7.46 -12.59 10.92
N PHE A 77 6.35 -12.00 10.47
CA PHE A 77 6.17 -11.68 9.05
C PHE A 77 7.16 -10.62 8.56
N MET A 78 7.45 -9.61 9.36
CA MET A 78 8.42 -8.56 9.01
C MET A 78 9.87 -9.04 9.01
N SER A 79 10.18 -10.22 9.58
CA SER A 79 11.52 -10.82 9.47
C SER A 79 11.82 -11.32 8.06
N ILE A 80 10.79 -11.53 7.25
CA ILE A 80 10.92 -11.90 5.85
C ILE A 80 11.09 -10.59 5.04
N PRO A 81 12.14 -10.47 4.20
CA PRO A 81 12.26 -9.33 3.30
C PRO A 81 10.99 -9.14 2.45
N SER A 82 10.44 -7.93 2.44
CA SER A 82 9.15 -7.64 1.79
C SER A 82 9.09 -8.08 0.33
N LEU A 83 10.18 -7.89 -0.42
CA LEU A 83 10.26 -8.36 -1.80
C LEU A 83 10.12 -9.87 -1.93
N LEU A 84 10.77 -10.64 -1.05
CA LEU A 84 10.66 -12.10 -1.07
C LEU A 84 9.24 -12.55 -0.71
N LEU A 85 8.59 -11.89 0.24
CA LEU A 85 7.21 -12.17 0.59
C LEU A 85 6.26 -11.90 -0.59
N VAL A 86 6.44 -10.78 -1.29
CA VAL A 86 5.67 -10.43 -2.47
C VAL A 86 5.87 -11.45 -3.60
N LEU A 87 7.11 -11.83 -3.89
CA LEU A 87 7.44 -12.85 -4.90
C LEU A 87 6.80 -14.20 -4.56
N PHE A 88 6.89 -14.63 -3.31
CA PHE A 88 6.32 -15.90 -2.84
C PHE A 88 4.80 -15.91 -2.96
N LEU A 89 4.13 -14.86 -2.49
CA LEU A 89 2.68 -14.74 -2.58
C LEU A 89 2.19 -14.68 -4.03
N GLN A 90 2.91 -13.95 -4.90
CA GLN A 90 2.56 -13.86 -6.32
C GLN A 90 2.76 -15.20 -7.04
N ALA A 91 3.81 -15.95 -6.70
CA ALA A 91 4.03 -17.29 -7.25
C ALA A 91 2.91 -18.28 -6.87
N ILE A 92 2.40 -18.21 -5.64
CA ILE A 92 1.25 -19.04 -5.21
C ILE A 92 -0.03 -18.61 -5.92
N TRP A 93 -0.24 -17.31 -6.12
CA TRP A 93 -1.44 -16.79 -6.79
C TRP A 93 -1.52 -17.24 -8.26
N GLY A 94 -0.38 -17.38 -8.90
CA GLY A 94 -0.23 -17.88 -10.26
C GLY A 94 -0.44 -16.80 -11.32
N LYS A 95 -1.67 -16.43 -11.66
CA LYS A 95 -1.93 -15.41 -12.70
C LYS A 95 -1.73 -14.00 -12.17
N ALA A 96 -0.85 -13.25 -12.83
CA ALA A 96 -0.67 -11.82 -12.56
C ALA A 96 -1.84 -11.01 -13.15
N THR A 97 -2.57 -10.34 -12.27
CA THR A 97 -3.58 -9.34 -12.61
C THR A 97 -3.32 -8.08 -11.80
N PRO A 98 -3.78 -6.88 -12.22
CA PRO A 98 -3.61 -5.68 -11.42
C PRO A 98 -4.13 -5.82 -9.98
N VAL A 99 -5.23 -6.55 -9.82
CA VAL A 99 -5.83 -6.80 -8.51
C VAL A 99 -4.98 -7.78 -7.68
N SER A 100 -4.49 -8.89 -8.28
CA SER A 100 -3.64 -9.84 -7.54
C SER A 100 -2.36 -9.19 -7.04
N ILE A 101 -1.71 -8.39 -7.88
CA ILE A 101 -0.49 -7.66 -7.50
C ILE A 101 -0.80 -6.67 -6.38
N ALA A 102 -1.89 -5.89 -6.48
CA ALA A 102 -2.28 -4.95 -5.45
C ALA A 102 -2.53 -5.63 -4.10
N VAL A 103 -3.23 -6.77 -4.08
CA VAL A 103 -3.50 -7.55 -2.87
C VAL A 103 -2.22 -8.12 -2.27
N VAL A 104 -1.35 -8.71 -3.09
CA VAL A 104 -0.08 -9.28 -2.65
C VAL A 104 0.84 -8.22 -2.05
N VAL A 105 0.96 -7.06 -2.69
CA VAL A 105 1.74 -5.94 -2.17
C VAL A 105 1.12 -5.40 -0.88
N ALA A 106 -0.21 -5.25 -0.81
CA ALA A 106 -0.90 -4.84 0.39
C ALA A 106 -0.65 -5.80 1.57
N ALA A 107 -0.62 -7.11 1.30
CA ALA A 107 -0.35 -8.14 2.30
C ALA A 107 1.04 -8.02 2.94
N SER A 108 2.00 -7.39 2.28
CA SER A 108 3.34 -7.12 2.83
C SER A 108 3.49 -5.74 3.48
N SER A 109 2.62 -4.79 3.15
CA SER A 109 2.81 -3.37 3.51
C SER A 109 2.01 -2.92 4.75
N TRP A 110 0.89 -3.58 5.07
CA TRP A 110 -0.01 -3.19 6.16
C TRP A 110 0.63 -3.21 7.55
N MET A 111 1.64 -4.06 7.76
CA MET A 111 2.28 -4.28 9.06
C MET A 111 2.95 -3.01 9.60
N THR A 112 3.60 -2.25 8.74
CA THR A 112 4.26 -0.98 9.11
C THR A 112 3.23 0.05 9.55
N ILE A 113 2.11 0.16 8.82
CA ILE A 113 1.00 1.06 9.18
C ILE A 113 0.40 0.63 10.53
N ALA A 114 0.17 -0.67 10.72
CA ALA A 114 -0.37 -1.20 11.97
C ALA A 114 0.48 -0.84 13.20
N LYS A 115 1.80 -0.93 13.09
CA LYS A 115 2.72 -0.53 14.17
C LYS A 115 2.61 0.95 14.51
N VAL A 116 2.53 1.81 13.51
CA VAL A 116 2.40 3.26 13.71
C VAL A 116 1.05 3.58 14.33
N VAL A 117 -0.05 3.08 13.75
CA VAL A 117 -1.40 3.29 14.30
C VAL A 117 -1.49 2.81 15.75
N ARG A 118 -0.95 1.61 16.05
CA ARG A 118 -0.87 1.11 17.42
C ARG A 118 -0.16 2.07 18.37
N SER A 119 0.98 2.60 17.95
CA SER A 119 1.76 3.56 18.76
C SER A 119 0.96 4.82 19.05
N GLU A 120 0.34 5.39 18.02
CA GLU A 120 -0.51 6.59 18.13
C GLU A 120 -1.71 6.35 19.02
N VAL A 121 -2.43 5.24 18.82
CA VAL A 121 -3.59 4.86 19.65
C VAL A 121 -3.21 4.74 21.12
N ARG A 122 -2.05 4.16 21.43
CA ARG A 122 -1.57 4.04 22.81
C ARG A 122 -1.15 5.38 23.42
N GLN A 123 -0.55 6.24 22.63
CA GLN A 123 -0.14 7.57 23.06
C GLN A 123 -1.37 8.44 23.34
N ILE A 124 -2.29 8.51 22.37
CA ILE A 124 -3.52 9.30 22.49
C ILE A 124 -4.42 8.74 23.59
N GLY A 125 -4.51 7.42 23.71
CA GLY A 125 -5.32 6.76 24.74
C GLY A 125 -4.94 7.09 26.19
N LYS A 126 -3.77 7.65 26.42
CA LYS A 126 -3.29 8.14 27.73
C LYS A 126 -3.55 9.64 27.95
N SER A 127 -4.07 10.35 26.98
CA SER A 127 -4.34 11.77 27.09
C SER A 127 -5.54 12.05 28.01
N ASP A 128 -5.50 13.19 28.71
CA ASP A 128 -6.50 13.56 29.69
C ASP A 128 -7.90 13.68 29.11
N TYR A 129 -8.03 14.16 27.87
CA TYR A 129 -9.33 14.30 27.19
C TYR A 129 -9.96 12.93 26.85
N ILE A 130 -9.15 11.91 26.50
CA ILE A 130 -9.64 10.54 26.30
C ILE A 130 -10.05 9.89 27.63
N LEU A 131 -9.27 10.12 28.67
CA LEU A 131 -9.61 9.65 30.02
C LEU A 131 -10.92 10.28 30.49
N ALA A 132 -11.10 11.59 30.30
CA ALA A 132 -12.34 12.29 30.60
C ALA A 132 -13.53 11.74 29.80
N ALA A 133 -13.37 11.52 28.48
CA ALA A 133 -14.43 10.96 27.65
C ALA A 133 -14.83 9.53 28.09
N LYS A 134 -13.86 8.68 28.48
CA LYS A 134 -14.13 7.35 29.05
C LYS A 134 -14.89 7.42 30.36
N THR A 135 -14.54 8.33 31.26
CA THR A 135 -15.27 8.51 32.53
C THR A 135 -16.70 9.01 32.33
N MET A 136 -16.96 9.73 31.23
CA MET A 136 -18.30 10.14 30.82
C MET A 136 -19.10 9.04 30.09
N GLY A 137 -18.51 7.82 29.94
CA GLY A 137 -19.20 6.69 29.33
C GLY A 137 -19.12 6.62 27.81
N ALA A 138 -18.14 7.32 27.19
CA ALA A 138 -17.94 7.26 25.75
C ALA A 138 -17.60 5.84 25.29
N ASP A 139 -18.34 5.36 24.27
CA ASP A 139 -18.11 4.05 23.67
C ASP A 139 -16.82 4.02 22.84
N PHE A 140 -16.26 2.82 22.66
CA PHE A 140 -15.02 2.60 21.89
C PHE A 140 -15.08 3.15 20.47
N PHE A 141 -16.17 2.90 19.75
CA PHE A 141 -16.33 3.39 18.37
C PHE A 141 -16.41 4.91 18.31
N TYR A 142 -17.05 5.55 19.29
CA TYR A 142 -17.07 7.01 19.41
C TYR A 142 -15.63 7.56 19.61
N LEU A 143 -14.88 6.98 20.55
CA LEU A 143 -13.50 7.37 20.80
C LEU A 143 -12.62 7.17 19.56
N LEU A 144 -12.81 6.06 18.85
CA LEU A 144 -12.06 5.75 17.64
C LEU A 144 -12.29 6.81 16.56
N TRP A 145 -13.56 7.06 16.20
CA TRP A 145 -13.87 7.91 15.04
C TRP A 145 -13.79 9.40 15.35
N VAL A 146 -14.12 9.83 16.55
CA VAL A 146 -14.16 11.25 16.91
C VAL A 146 -12.81 11.76 17.42
N HIS A 147 -12.06 10.92 18.14
CA HIS A 147 -10.83 11.36 18.79
C HIS A 147 -9.57 10.70 18.24
N LEU A 148 -9.57 9.39 18.01
CA LEU A 148 -8.37 8.67 17.58
C LEU A 148 -8.08 8.86 16.08
N ALA A 149 -9.07 8.59 15.22
CA ALA A 149 -8.90 8.63 13.78
C ALA A 149 -8.40 9.99 13.25
N PRO A 150 -8.96 11.16 13.62
CA PRO A 150 -8.46 12.44 13.16
C PRO A 150 -7.01 12.71 13.57
N ASN A 151 -6.60 12.26 14.76
CA ASN A 151 -5.27 12.51 15.28
C ASN A 151 -4.19 11.68 14.57
N PHE A 152 -4.43 10.38 14.33
CA PHE A 152 -3.42 9.57 13.64
C PHE A 152 -3.48 9.69 12.12
N PHE A 153 -4.53 10.30 11.56
CA PHE A 153 -4.66 10.45 10.10
C PHE A 153 -3.49 11.20 9.47
N SER A 154 -3.01 12.27 10.10
CA SER A 154 -1.84 13.02 9.63
C SER A 154 -0.56 12.18 9.66
N SER A 155 -0.36 11.39 10.71
CA SER A 155 0.82 10.52 10.86
C SER A 155 0.84 9.41 9.80
N ILE A 156 -0.31 8.82 9.48
CA ILE A 156 -0.37 7.76 8.47
C ILE A 156 -0.42 8.27 7.04
N MET A 157 -0.80 9.52 6.79
CA MET A 157 -0.90 10.06 5.44
C MET A 157 0.43 9.95 4.68
N PHE A 158 1.54 10.31 5.33
CA PHE A 158 2.87 10.14 4.75
C PHE A 158 3.16 8.68 4.40
N MET A 159 2.76 7.75 5.27
CA MET A 159 2.95 6.32 5.03
C MET A 159 2.08 5.79 3.90
N VAL A 160 0.86 6.30 3.75
CA VAL A 160 -0.02 5.96 2.63
C VAL A 160 0.64 6.35 1.31
N VAL A 161 1.16 7.57 1.22
CA VAL A 161 1.84 8.07 0.01
C VAL A 161 3.10 7.24 -0.30
N THR A 162 3.93 6.95 0.71
CA THR A 162 5.13 6.11 0.53
C THR A 162 4.78 4.68 0.15
N ASN A 163 3.70 4.10 0.69
CA ASN A 163 3.22 2.78 0.32
C ASN A 163 2.73 2.71 -1.14
N ILE A 164 2.06 3.75 -1.63
CA ILE A 164 1.66 3.83 -3.04
C ILE A 164 2.91 3.79 -3.94
N SER A 165 3.92 4.58 -3.62
CA SER A 165 5.19 4.59 -4.36
C SER A 165 5.88 3.23 -4.31
N GLN A 166 5.93 2.61 -3.13
CA GLN A 166 6.53 1.28 -2.96
C GLN A 166 5.78 0.18 -3.72
N ALA A 167 4.44 0.29 -3.81
CA ALA A 167 3.63 -0.64 -4.58
C ALA A 167 3.93 -0.57 -6.08
N ILE A 168 4.12 0.63 -6.62
CA ILE A 168 4.51 0.84 -8.02
C ILE A 168 5.91 0.24 -8.29
N ILE A 169 6.86 0.45 -7.39
CA ILE A 169 8.21 -0.14 -7.50
C ILE A 169 8.14 -1.67 -7.44
N SER A 170 7.32 -2.22 -6.54
CA SER A 170 7.14 -3.67 -6.40
C SER A 170 6.51 -4.28 -7.65
N GLU A 171 5.50 -3.64 -8.23
CA GLU A 171 4.87 -4.05 -9.50
C GLU A 171 5.90 -4.07 -10.64
N THR A 172 6.66 -2.98 -10.81
CA THR A 172 7.69 -2.88 -11.85
C THR A 172 8.74 -3.98 -11.67
N THR A 173 9.14 -4.27 -10.43
CA THR A 173 10.09 -5.35 -10.12
C THR A 173 9.51 -6.73 -10.47
N LEU A 174 8.24 -6.99 -10.12
CA LEU A 174 7.55 -8.23 -10.49
C LEU A 174 7.46 -8.40 -12.00
N SER A 175 7.11 -7.33 -12.72
CA SER A 175 7.03 -7.33 -14.18
C SER A 175 8.39 -7.59 -14.83
N PHE A 176 9.47 -7.02 -14.29
CA PHE A 176 10.84 -7.26 -14.77
C PHE A 176 11.29 -8.72 -14.58
N ILE A 177 10.89 -9.36 -13.49
CA ILE A 177 11.24 -10.78 -13.19
C ILE A 177 10.32 -11.76 -13.96
N GLY A 178 9.29 -11.26 -14.66
CA GLY A 178 8.34 -12.09 -15.41
C GLY A 178 7.17 -12.64 -14.56
N LEU A 179 7.00 -12.18 -13.33
CA LEU A 179 5.88 -12.49 -12.44
C LEU A 179 4.82 -11.39 -12.41
N GLY A 180 5.02 -10.33 -13.16
CA GLY A 180 4.12 -9.19 -13.27
C GLY A 180 3.11 -9.33 -14.39
N LEU A 181 2.53 -8.19 -14.77
CA LEU A 181 1.56 -8.14 -15.86
C LEU A 181 2.22 -8.46 -17.20
N PRO A 182 1.54 -9.21 -18.08
CA PRO A 182 2.03 -9.40 -19.44
C PRO A 182 2.05 -8.05 -20.17
N VAL A 183 3.17 -7.73 -20.80
CA VAL A 183 3.42 -6.48 -21.56
C VAL A 183 2.71 -6.56 -22.90
#